data_d4d9d06d3501b10cf4eb10b4efb5edb2
#
_entry.id   d4d9d06d3501b10cf4eb10b4efb5edb2
#
_cell.length_a   1.000
_cell.length_b   1.000
_cell.length_c   1.000
_cell.angle_alpha   90.00
_cell.angle_beta   90.00
_cell.angle_gamma   90.00
#
_symmetry.space_group_name_H-M   'P 1'
#
loop_
_entity.id
_entity.type
_entity.pdbx_description
1 polymer ?
#
loop_
_entity_poly.entity_id
_entity_poly.type
_entity_poly.pdbx_seq_one_letter_code
_entity_poly.pdbx_strand_id
1 'polypeptide(L)'
;LVSADEGRTWNPFTGPITPRRPHFTVSEIFEGEYLIVPSQPYFNVVTHRIALPDPVSVGNVYGKRMCYRTDDLPAIVRDYYRHIPAHRWSPSTRQWQNDRVTYDLNGLLAWKRENSDLLPRTFFERSLLKHGRELLYADYRAQYCRPDGRVTPKGGSHLMVSTDNGRTFLRRTTIASDPAGHDLYGEPHLAPTSDGRLVCVIRKTDQVQKPMAITWSSDNGQTWTPVRELFEFGVWPCIILLKCGTMVLSYGRPGVHLRFDSTGSGECWSDPVTLIEGSPRDVHLYSCGYTSLLPVSDHAFLIAYSDFNHLDAAGRHRKAIRVQPVTVTP
;
A
#
# COMPACT_ATOMS: atom_id res chain seq x y z
N LEU A 1 -9.07 16.54 -4.93
CA LEU A 1 -8.63 17.87 -4.50
C LEU A 1 -7.12 17.93 -4.48
N VAL A 2 -6.54 19.10 -4.73
CA VAL A 2 -5.11 19.39 -4.64
C VAL A 2 -4.89 20.63 -3.79
N SER A 3 -3.84 20.62 -3.00
CA SER A 3 -3.37 21.79 -2.24
C SER A 3 -1.97 22.17 -2.71
N ALA A 4 -1.73 23.47 -2.87
CA ALA A 4 -0.42 24.04 -3.18
C ALA A 4 0.19 24.81 -1.99
N ASP A 5 -0.50 24.80 -0.83
CA ASP A 5 -0.17 25.58 0.35
C ASP A 5 -0.22 24.70 1.64
N GLU A 6 0.34 23.50 1.55
CA GLU A 6 0.45 22.55 2.68
C GLU A 6 -0.90 22.22 3.34
N GLY A 7 -1.95 22.07 2.52
CA GLY A 7 -3.27 21.67 2.99
C GLY A 7 -4.13 22.78 3.60
N ARG A 8 -3.74 24.04 3.49
CA ARG A 8 -4.52 25.19 3.98
C ARG A 8 -5.72 25.47 3.08
N THR A 9 -5.53 25.39 1.77
CA THR A 9 -6.61 25.50 0.77
C THR A 9 -6.62 24.32 -0.18
N TRP A 10 -7.79 23.99 -0.72
CA TRP A 10 -7.98 22.83 -1.56
C TRP A 10 -8.78 23.18 -2.82
N ASN A 11 -8.23 22.85 -3.97
CA ASN A 11 -8.84 23.07 -5.28
C ASN A 11 -9.20 21.75 -5.95
N PRO A 12 -10.17 21.75 -6.88
CA PRO A 12 -10.41 20.58 -7.72
C PRO A 12 -9.14 20.16 -8.45
N PHE A 13 -8.86 18.87 -8.47
CA PHE A 13 -7.76 18.32 -9.25
C PHE A 13 -8.23 18.09 -10.68
N THR A 14 -7.51 18.62 -11.66
CA THR A 14 -7.84 18.54 -13.09
C THR A 14 -6.99 17.52 -13.87
N GLY A 15 -6.30 16.63 -13.17
CA GLY A 15 -5.47 15.58 -13.77
C GLY A 15 -6.25 14.37 -14.28
N PRO A 16 -5.57 13.39 -14.87
CA PRO A 16 -6.16 12.21 -15.50
C PRO A 16 -6.66 11.17 -14.49
N ILE A 17 -7.65 11.54 -13.68
CA ILE A 17 -8.27 10.63 -12.71
C ILE A 17 -9.51 9.99 -13.29
N THR A 18 -9.58 8.66 -13.24
CA THR A 18 -10.81 7.91 -13.47
C THR A 18 -11.57 7.77 -12.13
N PRO A 19 -12.74 8.37 -11.96
CA PRO A 19 -13.42 8.46 -10.66
C PRO A 19 -14.05 7.15 -10.16
N ARG A 20 -13.83 6.01 -10.82
CA ARG A 20 -14.64 4.81 -10.59
C ARG A 20 -14.11 3.84 -9.53
N ARG A 21 -12.87 4.02 -8.99
CA ARG A 21 -12.34 3.17 -7.93
C ARG A 21 -11.41 3.95 -6.99
N PRO A 22 -11.54 3.77 -5.66
CA PRO A 22 -10.87 4.61 -4.66
C PRO A 22 -9.39 4.29 -4.43
N HIS A 23 -8.85 3.23 -5.00
CA HIS A 23 -7.47 2.81 -4.74
C HIS A 23 -6.60 3.06 -5.97
N PHE A 24 -5.73 4.04 -5.87
CA PHE A 24 -4.69 4.32 -6.84
C PHE A 24 -3.48 4.96 -6.14
N THR A 25 -2.31 4.69 -6.68
CA THR A 25 -1.09 5.33 -6.20
C THR A 25 -0.88 6.65 -6.90
N VAL A 26 -0.65 7.69 -6.12
CA VAL A 26 -0.07 8.96 -6.58
C VAL A 26 1.23 9.14 -5.82
N SER A 27 2.34 9.18 -6.51
CA SER A 27 3.66 9.33 -5.88
C SER A 27 4.51 10.31 -6.66
N GLU A 28 5.22 11.17 -5.93
CA GLU A 28 6.37 11.86 -6.47
C GLU A 28 7.49 10.85 -6.71
N ILE A 29 8.08 10.90 -7.88
CA ILE A 29 9.21 10.09 -8.29
C ILE A 29 10.44 10.98 -8.52
N PHE A 30 11.51 10.47 -9.14
CA PHE A 30 12.70 11.28 -9.37
C PHE A 30 12.44 12.40 -10.37
N GLU A 31 13.33 13.39 -10.41
CA GLU A 31 13.30 14.54 -11.33
C GLU A 31 12.06 15.43 -11.18
N GLY A 32 11.39 15.39 -10.02
CA GLY A 32 10.16 16.15 -9.77
C GLY A 32 8.96 15.68 -10.59
N GLU A 33 9.03 14.50 -11.18
CA GLU A 33 7.90 13.87 -11.86
C GLU A 33 6.91 13.28 -10.85
N TYR A 34 5.67 13.08 -11.29
CA TYR A 34 4.65 12.34 -10.53
C TYR A 34 4.14 11.16 -11.35
N LEU A 35 3.91 10.04 -10.69
CA LEU A 35 3.32 8.84 -11.28
C LEU A 35 1.96 8.57 -10.64
N ILE A 36 0.93 8.44 -11.48
CA ILE A 36 -0.39 7.93 -11.08
C ILE A 36 -0.57 6.56 -11.70
N VAL A 37 -0.83 5.55 -10.87
CA VAL A 37 -1.23 4.22 -11.34
C VAL A 37 -2.67 4.01 -10.91
N PRO A 38 -3.66 4.26 -11.79
CA PRO A 38 -5.07 4.15 -11.45
C PRO A 38 -5.49 2.69 -11.31
N SER A 39 -6.52 2.43 -10.52
CA SER A 39 -7.18 1.12 -10.50
C SER A 39 -7.68 0.75 -11.88
N GLN A 40 -7.36 -0.47 -12.30
CA GLN A 40 -7.72 -0.96 -13.62
C GLN A 40 -8.98 -1.85 -13.57
N PRO A 41 -9.77 -1.89 -14.64
CA PRO A 41 -10.84 -2.88 -14.76
C PRO A 41 -10.23 -4.29 -14.71
N TYR A 42 -10.97 -5.22 -14.12
CA TYR A 42 -10.55 -6.62 -14.09
C TYR A 42 -10.70 -7.25 -15.48
N PHE A 43 -9.79 -8.17 -15.79
CA PHE A 43 -9.84 -8.92 -17.05
C PHE A 43 -10.96 -9.96 -16.96
N ASN A 44 -11.92 -9.92 -17.90
CA ASN A 44 -13.03 -10.88 -17.95
C ASN A 44 -12.69 -12.00 -18.93
N VAL A 45 -12.53 -13.23 -18.43
CA VAL A 45 -12.11 -14.38 -19.24
C VAL A 45 -13.21 -14.83 -20.23
N VAL A 46 -14.48 -14.66 -19.87
CA VAL A 46 -15.61 -15.02 -20.76
C VAL A 46 -15.71 -14.05 -21.93
N THR A 47 -15.65 -12.74 -21.66
CA THR A 47 -15.68 -11.72 -22.70
C THR A 47 -14.57 -11.88 -23.72
N HIS A 48 -13.38 -12.28 -23.25
CA HIS A 48 -12.22 -12.53 -24.12
C HIS A 48 -12.13 -13.97 -24.63
N ARG A 49 -13.11 -14.83 -24.31
CA ARG A 49 -13.15 -16.25 -24.73
C ARG A 49 -11.88 -17.02 -24.34
N ILE A 50 -11.38 -16.79 -23.12
CA ILE A 50 -10.18 -17.42 -22.59
C ILE A 50 -10.57 -18.69 -21.82
N ALA A 51 -10.02 -19.82 -22.22
CA ALA A 51 -9.98 -21.03 -21.41
C ALA A 51 -8.78 -20.94 -20.45
N LEU A 52 -9.05 -21.04 -19.16
CA LEU A 52 -7.99 -21.11 -18.15
C LEU A 52 -7.53 -22.55 -17.97
N PRO A 53 -6.24 -22.78 -17.68
CA PRO A 53 -5.75 -24.11 -17.31
C PRO A 53 -6.32 -24.53 -15.94
N ASP A 54 -5.97 -25.73 -15.47
CA ASP A 54 -6.26 -26.13 -14.11
C ASP A 54 -5.51 -25.23 -13.11
N PRO A 55 -6.14 -24.83 -11.99
CA PRO A 55 -5.50 -24.00 -11.00
C PRO A 55 -4.37 -24.74 -10.30
N VAL A 56 -3.22 -24.09 -10.15
CA VAL A 56 -2.06 -24.64 -9.41
C VAL A 56 -2.27 -24.65 -7.91
N SER A 57 -3.23 -23.88 -7.42
CA SER A 57 -3.58 -23.83 -6.00
C SER A 57 -5.01 -23.33 -5.82
N VAL A 58 -5.67 -23.82 -4.78
CA VAL A 58 -6.96 -23.33 -4.32
C VAL A 58 -6.80 -22.94 -2.84
N GLY A 59 -6.88 -21.64 -2.58
CA GLY A 59 -6.76 -21.07 -1.24
C GLY A 59 -8.06 -20.44 -0.76
N ASN A 60 -8.12 -20.08 0.52
CA ASN A 60 -9.23 -19.35 1.10
C ASN A 60 -8.74 -18.03 1.70
N VAL A 61 -8.91 -16.94 0.94
CA VAL A 61 -8.62 -15.57 1.39
C VAL A 61 -9.84 -14.73 1.07
N TYR A 62 -10.67 -14.43 2.07
CA TYR A 62 -11.98 -13.79 1.88
C TYR A 62 -12.85 -14.50 0.84
N GLY A 63 -12.90 -15.84 0.91
CA GLY A 63 -13.54 -16.72 -0.04
C GLY A 63 -12.54 -17.51 -0.90
N LYS A 64 -13.05 -18.57 -1.54
CA LYS A 64 -12.22 -19.49 -2.33
C LYS A 64 -11.58 -18.81 -3.53
N ARG A 65 -10.26 -18.88 -3.61
CA ARG A 65 -9.44 -18.36 -4.72
C ARG A 65 -8.82 -19.50 -5.48
N MET A 66 -8.90 -19.43 -6.79
CA MET A 66 -8.22 -20.30 -7.74
C MET A 66 -7.03 -19.54 -8.29
N CYS A 67 -5.83 -20.07 -8.14
CA CYS A 67 -4.58 -19.42 -8.56
C CYS A 67 -3.99 -20.12 -9.79
N TYR A 68 -3.41 -19.36 -10.68
CA TYR A 68 -2.85 -19.79 -11.96
C TYR A 68 -1.45 -19.17 -12.12
N ARG A 69 -0.48 -19.93 -12.59
CA ARG A 69 0.82 -19.35 -12.98
C ARG A 69 0.60 -18.43 -14.19
N THR A 70 1.12 -17.22 -14.12
CA THR A 70 1.00 -16.29 -15.26
C THR A 70 1.67 -16.85 -16.51
N ASP A 71 2.74 -17.65 -16.36
CA ASP A 71 3.45 -18.25 -17.48
C ASP A 71 2.60 -19.29 -18.26
N ASP A 72 1.63 -19.93 -17.59
CA ASP A 72 0.72 -20.92 -18.18
C ASP A 72 -0.50 -20.26 -18.85
N LEU A 73 -0.66 -18.93 -18.72
CA LEU A 73 -1.79 -18.21 -19.26
C LEU A 73 -1.55 -17.71 -20.70
N PRO A 74 -2.61 -17.54 -21.51
CA PRO A 74 -2.52 -16.96 -22.83
C PRO A 74 -1.83 -15.59 -22.85
N ALA A 75 -1.18 -15.26 -23.96
CA ALA A 75 -0.38 -14.03 -24.10
C ALA A 75 -1.16 -12.75 -23.74
N ILE A 76 -2.44 -12.66 -24.13
CA ILE A 76 -3.29 -11.51 -23.80
C ILE A 76 -3.48 -11.31 -22.28
N VAL A 77 -3.56 -12.38 -21.49
CA VAL A 77 -3.67 -12.33 -20.04
C VAL A 77 -2.32 -11.95 -19.42
N ARG A 78 -1.22 -12.51 -19.94
CA ARG A 78 0.12 -12.13 -19.51
C ARG A 78 0.40 -10.64 -19.78
N ASP A 79 0.01 -10.16 -20.96
CA ASP A 79 0.14 -8.74 -21.32
C ASP A 79 -0.67 -7.85 -20.39
N TYR A 80 -1.89 -8.24 -20.06
CA TYR A 80 -2.73 -7.54 -19.08
C TYR A 80 -2.04 -7.39 -17.71
N TYR A 81 -1.37 -8.43 -17.19
CA TYR A 81 -0.64 -8.35 -15.93
C TYR A 81 0.68 -7.59 -16.04
N ARG A 82 1.37 -7.72 -17.18
CA ARG A 82 2.69 -7.10 -17.42
C ARG A 82 2.61 -5.59 -17.62
N HIS A 83 1.62 -5.11 -18.34
CA HIS A 83 1.54 -3.72 -18.76
C HIS A 83 0.38 -3.00 -18.06
N ILE A 84 0.72 -2.20 -17.08
CA ILE A 84 -0.22 -1.47 -16.24
C ILE A 84 -0.33 -0.05 -16.75
N PRO A 85 -1.50 0.41 -17.25
CA PRO A 85 -1.70 1.80 -17.64
C PRO A 85 -1.43 2.74 -16.46
N ALA A 86 -0.74 3.82 -16.74
CA ALA A 86 -0.35 4.83 -15.79
C ALA A 86 -0.45 6.23 -16.42
N HIS A 87 -0.28 7.24 -15.60
CA HIS A 87 -0.11 8.62 -16.05
C HIS A 87 1.11 9.21 -15.37
N ARG A 88 1.92 9.91 -16.15
CA ARG A 88 3.12 10.59 -15.68
C ARG A 88 2.99 12.10 -15.90
N TRP A 89 3.24 12.87 -14.87
CA TRP A 89 3.37 14.31 -14.99
C TRP A 89 4.84 14.69 -15.10
N SER A 90 5.14 15.57 -16.05
CA SER A 90 6.50 16.07 -16.25
C SER A 90 6.59 17.55 -15.87
N PRO A 91 7.57 17.97 -15.02
CA PRO A 91 7.77 19.36 -14.67
C PRO A 91 8.25 20.20 -15.88
N SER A 92 8.97 19.60 -16.83
CA SER A 92 9.49 20.30 -18.00
C SER A 92 8.40 20.73 -18.98
N THR A 93 7.38 19.88 -19.18
CA THR A 93 6.24 20.18 -20.06
C THR A 93 5.03 20.71 -19.29
N ARG A 94 5.00 20.54 -17.96
CA ARG A 94 3.86 20.87 -17.08
C ARG A 94 2.57 20.19 -17.52
N GLN A 95 2.67 18.98 -18.01
CA GLN A 95 1.55 18.21 -18.56
C GLN A 95 1.56 16.76 -18.06
N TRP A 96 0.36 16.19 -17.94
CA TRP A 96 0.16 14.77 -17.78
C TRP A 96 0.22 14.06 -19.12
N GLN A 97 0.94 12.95 -19.16
CA GLN A 97 1.04 12.07 -20.32
C GLN A 97 0.53 10.69 -19.95
N ASN A 98 -0.08 10.01 -20.91
CA ASN A 98 -0.35 8.59 -20.77
C ASN A 98 0.97 7.83 -20.76
N ASP A 99 1.10 6.94 -19.80
CA ASP A 99 2.28 6.12 -19.59
C ASP A 99 1.85 4.68 -19.30
N ARG A 100 2.82 3.81 -19.13
CA ARG A 100 2.65 2.41 -18.82
C ARG A 100 3.77 1.93 -17.94
N VAL A 101 3.40 1.24 -16.86
CA VAL A 101 4.36 0.56 -15.99
C VAL A 101 4.47 -0.89 -16.43
N THR A 102 5.69 -1.38 -16.59
CA THR A 102 5.98 -2.80 -16.77
C THR A 102 6.16 -3.47 -15.42
N TYR A 103 5.42 -4.55 -15.19
CA TYR A 103 5.44 -5.28 -13.93
C TYR A 103 6.06 -6.68 -14.13
N ASP A 104 6.90 -7.12 -13.18
CA ASP A 104 7.55 -8.42 -13.22
C ASP A 104 6.52 -9.56 -13.05
N LEU A 105 6.54 -10.50 -13.98
CA LEU A 105 5.68 -11.68 -13.93
C LEU A 105 6.38 -12.93 -13.39
N ASN A 106 7.68 -12.85 -13.07
CA ASN A 106 8.44 -14.01 -12.62
C ASN A 106 7.86 -14.60 -11.33
N GLY A 107 7.29 -15.80 -11.45
CA GLY A 107 6.59 -16.50 -10.37
C GLY A 107 5.28 -15.85 -9.93
N LEU A 108 4.80 -14.82 -10.60
CA LEU A 108 3.51 -14.19 -10.31
C LEU A 108 2.36 -15.17 -10.57
N LEU A 109 1.36 -15.13 -9.70
CA LEU A 109 0.12 -15.86 -9.80
C LEU A 109 -1.04 -14.92 -10.14
N ALA A 110 -1.71 -15.18 -11.24
CA ALA A 110 -3.06 -14.67 -11.44
C ALA A 110 -4.03 -15.43 -10.55
N TRP A 111 -5.12 -14.80 -10.16
CA TRP A 111 -6.15 -15.48 -9.38
C TRP A 111 -7.55 -15.02 -9.75
N LYS A 112 -8.54 -15.85 -9.49
CA LYS A 112 -9.96 -15.48 -9.52
C LYS A 112 -10.72 -16.12 -8.36
N ARG A 113 -11.87 -15.58 -8.03
CA ARG A 113 -12.81 -16.27 -7.15
C ARG A 113 -13.45 -17.44 -7.90
N GLU A 114 -13.81 -18.49 -7.18
CA GLU A 114 -14.44 -19.70 -7.77
C GLU A 114 -15.63 -19.35 -8.67
N ASN A 115 -16.52 -18.50 -8.19
CA ASN A 115 -17.75 -18.10 -8.90
C ASN A 115 -17.60 -16.74 -9.62
N SER A 116 -16.43 -16.45 -10.19
CA SER A 116 -16.16 -15.19 -10.89
C SER A 116 -15.41 -15.48 -12.19
N ASP A 117 -15.77 -14.72 -13.22
CA ASP A 117 -15.08 -14.72 -14.51
C ASP A 117 -13.99 -13.65 -14.60
N LEU A 118 -13.69 -13.01 -13.47
CA LEU A 118 -12.81 -11.85 -13.41
C LEU A 118 -11.45 -12.22 -12.81
N LEU A 119 -10.37 -11.90 -13.54
CA LEU A 119 -9.01 -11.91 -13.07
C LEU A 119 -8.67 -10.48 -12.56
N PRO A 120 -8.55 -10.26 -11.26
CA PRO A 120 -8.22 -8.95 -10.73
C PRO A 120 -6.73 -8.63 -10.91
N ARG A 121 -6.45 -7.35 -11.11
CA ARG A 121 -5.12 -6.75 -11.03
C ARG A 121 -5.20 -5.55 -10.10
N THR A 122 -4.67 -5.67 -8.91
CA THR A 122 -4.80 -4.70 -7.82
C THR A 122 -3.43 -4.30 -7.28
N PHE A 123 -2.47 -4.05 -8.20
CA PHE A 123 -1.13 -3.58 -7.84
C PHE A 123 -1.16 -2.08 -7.52
N PHE A 124 -0.11 -1.59 -6.86
CA PHE A 124 0.08 -0.17 -6.53
C PHE A 124 -1.00 0.43 -5.64
N GLU A 125 -1.37 -0.26 -4.57
CA GLU A 125 -2.27 0.31 -3.55
C GLU A 125 -1.54 1.14 -2.49
N ARG A 126 -0.19 1.17 -2.50
CA ARG A 126 0.64 1.93 -1.55
C ARG A 126 1.54 2.92 -2.31
N SER A 127 1.97 3.95 -1.59
CA SER A 127 2.87 4.97 -2.17
C SER A 127 4.25 4.38 -2.48
N LEU A 128 4.92 4.97 -3.46
CA LEU A 128 6.31 4.67 -3.76
C LEU A 128 7.23 5.39 -2.77
N LEU A 129 8.30 4.73 -2.38
CA LEU A 129 9.37 5.28 -1.56
C LEU A 129 10.59 5.56 -2.45
N LYS A 130 11.08 6.79 -2.48
CA LYS A 130 12.40 7.12 -3.07
C LYS A 130 13.49 6.70 -2.08
N HIS A 131 14.38 5.81 -2.48
CA HIS A 131 15.49 5.35 -1.65
C HIS A 131 16.77 5.21 -2.47
N GLY A 132 17.77 6.07 -2.22
CA GLY A 132 18.93 6.18 -3.07
C GLY A 132 18.55 6.57 -4.51
N ARG A 133 18.83 5.69 -5.46
CA ARG A 133 18.46 5.84 -6.88
C ARG A 133 17.30 4.96 -7.31
N GLU A 134 16.62 4.33 -6.35
CA GLU A 134 15.57 3.37 -6.59
C GLU A 134 14.21 3.89 -6.10
N LEU A 135 13.16 3.47 -6.78
CA LEU A 135 11.81 3.55 -6.27
C LEU A 135 11.43 2.19 -5.71
N LEU A 136 11.05 2.17 -4.45
CA LEU A 136 10.63 0.98 -3.74
C LEU A 136 9.11 0.99 -3.57
N TYR A 137 8.49 -0.18 -3.69
CA TYR A 137 7.07 -0.37 -3.50
C TYR A 137 6.81 -1.69 -2.77
N ALA A 138 6.09 -1.64 -1.68
CA ALA A 138 5.67 -2.85 -0.97
C ALA A 138 4.30 -3.31 -1.48
N ASP A 139 4.27 -4.38 -2.25
CA ASP A 139 3.06 -5.01 -2.77
C ASP A 139 2.58 -6.14 -1.84
N TYR A 140 1.26 -6.28 -1.70
CA TYR A 140 0.62 -7.37 -0.97
C TYR A 140 -0.56 -7.99 -1.72
N ARG A 141 -0.93 -7.40 -2.84
CA ARG A 141 -2.03 -7.91 -3.67
C ARG A 141 -1.56 -8.92 -4.69
N ALA A 142 -0.30 -8.81 -5.11
CA ALA A 142 0.35 -9.84 -5.91
C ALA A 142 0.60 -11.08 -5.04
N GLN A 143 0.42 -12.24 -5.63
CA GLN A 143 0.78 -13.52 -5.03
C GLN A 143 1.84 -14.16 -5.90
N TYR A 144 2.84 -14.78 -5.27
CA TYR A 144 3.97 -15.36 -5.97
C TYR A 144 4.18 -16.82 -5.57
N CYS A 145 4.66 -17.62 -6.51
CA CYS A 145 5.23 -18.92 -6.19
C CYS A 145 6.48 -18.73 -5.34
N ARG A 146 6.70 -19.64 -4.41
CA ARG A 146 7.97 -19.79 -3.70
C ARG A 146 9.04 -20.32 -4.68
N PRO A 147 10.34 -20.18 -4.35
CA PRO A 147 11.41 -20.73 -5.17
C PRO A 147 11.28 -22.25 -5.44
N ASP A 148 10.66 -22.99 -4.51
CA ASP A 148 10.35 -24.42 -4.65
C ASP A 148 9.08 -24.71 -5.49
N GLY A 149 8.49 -23.68 -6.08
CA GLY A 149 7.29 -23.77 -6.93
C GLY A 149 5.97 -23.91 -6.15
N ARG A 150 6.01 -23.98 -4.82
CA ARG A 150 4.80 -24.04 -3.98
C ARG A 150 4.13 -22.70 -3.90
N VAL A 151 2.83 -22.72 -3.67
CA VAL A 151 2.02 -21.52 -3.40
C VAL A 151 1.77 -21.42 -1.91
N THR A 152 2.02 -20.24 -1.33
CA THR A 152 1.64 -20.00 0.07
C THR A 152 0.11 -19.98 0.18
N PRO A 153 -0.47 -20.60 1.23
CA PRO A 153 -1.93 -20.66 1.39
C PRO A 153 -2.60 -19.29 1.48
N LYS A 154 -1.88 -18.31 2.04
CA LYS A 154 -2.28 -16.90 2.11
C LYS A 154 -1.22 -16.02 1.46
N GLY A 155 -1.61 -14.80 1.07
CA GLY A 155 -0.69 -13.84 0.46
C GLY A 155 0.37 -13.32 1.45
N GLY A 156 1.41 -12.72 0.90
CA GLY A 156 2.49 -12.06 1.64
C GLY A 156 2.73 -10.65 1.12
N SER A 157 3.67 -9.95 1.75
CA SER A 157 4.18 -8.66 1.30
C SER A 157 5.49 -8.86 0.54
N HIS A 158 5.64 -8.18 -0.59
CA HIS A 158 6.76 -8.30 -1.51
C HIS A 158 7.36 -6.94 -1.82
N LEU A 159 8.68 -6.87 -1.92
CA LEU A 159 9.39 -5.66 -2.33
C LEU A 159 9.55 -5.63 -3.85
N MET A 160 8.96 -4.63 -4.47
CA MET A 160 9.11 -4.30 -5.88
C MET A 160 10.03 -3.09 -6.01
N VAL A 161 10.91 -3.12 -6.98
CA VAL A 161 11.95 -2.11 -7.16
C VAL A 161 11.99 -1.63 -8.61
N SER A 162 12.11 -0.32 -8.79
CA SER A 162 12.38 0.31 -10.08
C SER A 162 13.68 1.10 -10.02
N THR A 163 14.53 0.92 -11.04
CA THR A 163 15.77 1.68 -11.25
C THR A 163 15.69 2.62 -12.47
N ASP A 164 14.54 2.68 -13.13
CA ASP A 164 14.26 3.42 -14.34
C ASP A 164 13.14 4.45 -14.18
N ASN A 165 13.09 5.04 -12.99
CA ASN A 165 12.11 6.06 -12.61
C ASN A 165 10.65 5.61 -12.76
N GLY A 166 10.35 4.38 -12.32
CA GLY A 166 9.00 3.87 -12.27
C GLY A 166 8.44 3.35 -13.59
N ARG A 167 9.29 3.08 -14.59
CA ARG A 167 8.85 2.47 -15.86
C ARG A 167 8.76 0.95 -15.76
N THR A 168 9.68 0.35 -14.99
CA THR A 168 9.68 -1.10 -14.76
C THR A 168 9.81 -1.38 -13.26
N PHE A 169 8.98 -2.29 -12.74
CA PHE A 169 9.11 -2.78 -11.37
C PHE A 169 9.40 -4.28 -11.39
N LEU A 170 10.52 -4.65 -10.79
CA LEU A 170 10.97 -6.02 -10.61
C LEU A 170 10.80 -6.44 -9.15
N ARG A 171 10.41 -7.69 -8.92
CA ARG A 171 10.38 -8.23 -7.56
C ARG A 171 11.79 -8.47 -7.06
N ARG A 172 12.19 -7.82 -5.97
CA ARG A 172 13.48 -8.05 -5.29
C ARG A 172 13.40 -9.20 -4.31
N THR A 173 12.40 -9.20 -3.44
CA THR A 173 12.28 -10.19 -2.37
C THR A 173 10.85 -10.30 -1.83
N THR A 174 10.62 -11.30 -0.99
CA THR A 174 9.45 -11.37 -0.11
C THR A 174 9.82 -10.73 1.22
N ILE A 175 9.08 -9.69 1.63
CA ILE A 175 9.27 -9.00 2.91
C ILE A 175 8.77 -9.89 4.06
N ALA A 176 7.54 -10.39 3.93
CA ALA A 176 6.92 -11.25 4.92
C ALA A 176 5.91 -12.19 4.26
N SER A 177 5.92 -13.45 4.69
CA SER A 177 4.92 -14.45 4.32
C SER A 177 4.82 -15.50 5.42
N ASP A 178 3.67 -16.15 5.55
CA ASP A 178 3.48 -17.29 6.45
C ASP A 178 3.34 -18.58 5.64
N PRO A 179 4.37 -19.42 5.59
CA PRO A 179 4.32 -20.69 4.88
C PRO A 179 3.27 -21.66 5.42
N ALA A 180 2.91 -21.57 6.71
CA ALA A 180 1.88 -22.38 7.35
C ALA A 180 0.46 -21.89 7.04
N GLY A 181 0.34 -20.63 6.58
CA GLY A 181 -0.95 -20.05 6.19
C GLY A 181 -1.84 -19.63 7.35
N HIS A 182 -1.29 -19.40 8.54
CA HIS A 182 -2.06 -18.87 9.67
C HIS A 182 -2.30 -17.37 9.53
N ASP A 183 -1.29 -16.63 9.01
CA ASP A 183 -1.34 -15.18 8.86
C ASP A 183 -1.32 -14.73 7.40
N LEU A 184 -2.05 -13.66 7.10
CA LEU A 184 -1.94 -12.90 5.87
C LEU A 184 -1.20 -11.60 6.17
N TYR A 185 -0.06 -11.39 5.54
CA TYR A 185 0.72 -10.15 5.64
C TYR A 185 0.29 -9.19 4.53
N GLY A 186 -0.53 -8.21 4.88
CA GLY A 186 -1.12 -7.26 3.93
C GLY A 186 -0.91 -5.80 4.33
N GLU A 187 -1.29 -4.90 3.45
CA GLU A 187 -1.23 -3.46 3.66
C GLU A 187 0.14 -2.95 4.18
N PRO A 188 1.29 -3.41 3.63
CA PRO A 188 2.61 -3.01 4.09
C PRO A 188 2.88 -1.53 3.81
N HIS A 189 3.70 -0.89 4.64
CA HIS A 189 4.26 0.42 4.35
C HIS A 189 5.73 0.50 4.71
N LEU A 190 6.53 1.11 3.83
CA LEU A 190 7.99 1.23 3.93
C LEU A 190 8.40 2.62 4.36
N ALA A 191 9.46 2.69 5.17
CA ALA A 191 10.20 3.93 5.41
C ALA A 191 11.70 3.64 5.56
N PRO A 192 12.59 4.61 5.30
CA PRO A 192 13.96 4.52 5.77
C PRO A 192 13.99 4.75 7.29
N THR A 193 15.02 4.25 7.96
CA THR A 193 15.31 4.55 9.35
C THR A 193 16.47 5.52 9.49
N SER A 194 16.62 6.16 10.64
CA SER A 194 17.72 7.10 10.91
C SER A 194 19.10 6.47 10.84
N ASP A 195 19.20 5.16 11.07
CA ASP A 195 20.45 4.36 10.99
C ASP A 195 20.70 3.76 9.59
N GLY A 196 19.91 4.15 8.59
CA GLY A 196 20.10 3.77 7.18
C GLY A 196 19.49 2.42 6.78
N ARG A 197 18.81 1.73 7.68
CA ARG A 197 18.00 0.55 7.35
C ARG A 197 16.70 0.93 6.63
N LEU A 198 16.00 -0.07 6.10
CA LEU A 198 14.59 0.01 5.76
C LEU A 198 13.77 -0.64 6.87
N VAL A 199 12.61 -0.06 7.16
CA VAL A 199 11.59 -0.67 8.02
C VAL A 199 10.30 -0.88 7.23
N CYS A 200 9.61 -1.99 7.48
CA CYS A 200 8.30 -2.28 6.92
C CYS A 200 7.32 -2.58 8.05
N VAL A 201 6.24 -1.81 8.15
CA VAL A 201 5.11 -2.09 9.03
C VAL A 201 3.99 -2.71 8.22
N ILE A 202 3.39 -3.78 8.72
CA ILE A 202 2.51 -4.66 7.97
C ILE A 202 1.28 -4.98 8.82
N ARG A 203 0.09 -4.90 8.23
CA ARG A 203 -1.11 -5.45 8.85
C ARG A 203 -1.10 -6.96 8.76
N LYS A 204 -1.30 -7.66 9.89
CA LYS A 204 -1.71 -9.07 9.90
C LYS A 204 -3.22 -9.11 9.76
N THR A 205 -3.72 -9.59 8.64
CA THR A 205 -5.16 -9.60 8.34
C THR A 205 -5.66 -10.99 8.08
N ASP A 206 -6.73 -11.35 8.76
CA ASP A 206 -7.43 -12.62 8.61
C ASP A 206 -8.90 -12.49 9.03
N GLN A 207 -9.52 -11.34 8.73
CA GLN A 207 -10.87 -10.96 9.15
C GLN A 207 -11.02 -10.74 10.67
N VAL A 208 -9.97 -11.01 11.45
CA VAL A 208 -9.93 -10.80 12.90
C VAL A 208 -8.92 -9.71 13.20
N GLN A 209 -9.19 -8.91 14.21
CA GLN A 209 -8.26 -7.90 14.71
C GLN A 209 -7.05 -8.61 15.33
N LYS A 210 -5.87 -8.33 14.80
CA LYS A 210 -4.59 -8.91 15.22
C LYS A 210 -3.54 -7.83 15.41
N PRO A 211 -2.48 -8.09 16.18
CA PRO A 211 -1.29 -7.25 16.20
C PRO A 211 -0.80 -6.97 14.78
N MET A 212 -0.30 -5.76 14.54
CA MET A 212 0.50 -5.48 13.35
C MET A 212 1.83 -6.22 13.41
N ALA A 213 2.55 -6.23 12.32
CA ALA A 213 3.87 -6.81 12.21
C ALA A 213 4.88 -5.76 11.76
N ILE A 214 6.15 -5.90 12.20
CA ILE A 214 7.24 -5.02 11.82
C ILE A 214 8.48 -5.86 11.50
N THR A 215 9.26 -5.42 10.51
CA THR A 215 10.52 -6.06 10.10
C THR A 215 11.46 -5.03 9.50
N TRP A 216 12.76 -5.32 9.50
CA TRP A 216 13.81 -4.43 9.02
C TRP A 216 14.70 -5.12 7.99
N SER A 217 15.32 -4.30 7.14
CA SER A 217 16.36 -4.72 6.22
C SER A 217 17.57 -3.79 6.31
N SER A 218 18.77 -4.35 6.43
CA SER A 218 20.04 -3.62 6.44
C SER A 218 20.81 -3.70 5.13
N ASP A 219 20.23 -4.35 4.11
CA ASP A 219 20.87 -4.64 2.83
C ASP A 219 20.01 -4.15 1.64
N ASN A 220 19.35 -3.02 1.83
CA ASN A 220 18.49 -2.40 0.82
C ASN A 220 17.35 -3.31 0.37
N GLY A 221 16.75 -4.05 1.30
CA GLY A 221 15.58 -4.89 1.04
C GLY A 221 15.87 -6.23 0.36
N GLN A 222 17.12 -6.69 0.33
CA GLN A 222 17.44 -8.01 -0.19
C GLN A 222 17.06 -9.11 0.81
N THR A 223 17.30 -8.85 2.09
CA THR A 223 16.85 -9.73 3.18
C THR A 223 16.13 -8.93 4.27
N TRP A 224 15.30 -9.61 5.03
CA TRP A 224 14.46 -9.03 6.08
C TRP A 224 14.61 -9.83 7.37
N THR A 225 14.61 -9.13 8.50
CA THR A 225 14.62 -9.79 9.82
C THR A 225 13.34 -10.62 10.01
N PRO A 226 13.34 -11.62 10.91
CA PRO A 226 12.12 -12.26 11.33
C PRO A 226 11.08 -11.22 11.77
N VAL A 227 9.83 -11.41 11.33
CA VAL A 227 8.73 -10.52 11.66
C VAL A 227 8.48 -10.52 13.17
N ARG A 228 8.35 -9.34 13.77
CA ARG A 228 7.93 -9.15 15.16
C ARG A 228 6.53 -8.58 15.22
N GLU A 229 5.79 -8.86 16.28
CA GLU A 229 4.51 -8.23 16.54
C GLU A 229 4.69 -6.78 16.97
N LEU A 230 3.78 -5.92 16.50
CA LEU A 230 3.78 -4.50 16.78
C LEU A 230 2.36 -4.07 17.18
N PHE A 231 2.20 -3.68 18.44
CA PHE A 231 0.95 -3.28 19.08
C PHE A 231 -0.15 -4.36 19.01
N GLU A 232 -1.24 -4.14 19.71
CA GLU A 232 -2.31 -5.13 19.83
C GLU A 232 -3.20 -5.20 18.58
N PHE A 233 -3.26 -4.12 17.81
CA PHE A 233 -4.09 -4.00 16.61
C PHE A 233 -3.55 -2.95 15.65
N GLY A 234 -4.05 -2.99 14.43
CA GLY A 234 -3.85 -1.90 13.47
C GLY A 234 -4.17 -2.33 12.05
N VAL A 235 -4.70 -1.39 11.28
CA VAL A 235 -4.90 -1.55 9.85
C VAL A 235 -4.33 -0.37 9.11
N TRP A 236 -3.97 -0.60 7.85
CA TRP A 236 -3.48 0.42 6.94
C TRP A 236 -2.38 1.28 7.55
N PRO A 237 -1.33 0.67 8.14
CA PRO A 237 -0.25 1.46 8.75
C PRO A 237 0.37 2.38 7.71
N CYS A 238 0.65 3.63 8.10
CA CYS A 238 1.47 4.54 7.32
C CYS A 238 2.64 4.99 8.20
N ILE A 239 3.87 4.81 7.70
CA ILE A 239 5.10 5.13 8.41
C ILE A 239 5.95 6.09 7.59
N ILE A 240 6.48 7.12 8.23
CA ILE A 240 7.41 8.09 7.63
C ILE A 240 8.55 8.39 8.59
N LEU A 241 9.70 8.75 8.05
CA LEU A 241 10.80 9.38 8.80
C LEU A 241 10.85 10.86 8.44
N LEU A 242 10.71 11.72 9.44
CA LEU A 242 10.89 13.16 9.28
C LEU A 242 12.38 13.50 9.23
N LYS A 243 12.75 14.62 8.59
CA LYS A 243 14.15 15.04 8.51
C LYS A 243 14.77 15.35 9.87
N CYS A 244 13.96 15.72 10.87
CA CYS A 244 14.44 15.87 12.25
C CYS A 244 14.85 14.55 12.92
N GLY A 245 14.69 13.41 12.23
CA GLY A 245 15.04 12.09 12.77
C GLY A 245 13.90 11.37 13.48
N THR A 246 12.75 12.01 13.72
CA THR A 246 11.60 11.35 14.33
C THR A 246 10.84 10.50 13.32
N MET A 247 10.60 9.25 13.67
CA MET A 247 9.72 8.37 12.90
C MET A 247 8.27 8.51 13.39
N VAL A 248 7.33 8.55 12.45
CA VAL A 248 5.90 8.66 12.73
C VAL A 248 5.18 7.48 12.13
N LEU A 249 4.33 6.84 12.91
CA LEU A 249 3.44 5.77 12.48
C LEU A 249 1.99 6.16 12.76
N SER A 250 1.16 6.10 11.73
CA SER A 250 -0.30 6.18 11.89
C SER A 250 -0.94 4.85 11.57
N TYR A 251 -2.00 4.52 12.29
CA TYR A 251 -2.77 3.29 12.10
C TYR A 251 -4.18 3.46 12.67
N GLY A 252 -5.04 2.53 12.38
CA GLY A 252 -6.41 2.60 12.90
C GLY A 252 -7.05 1.26 13.15
N ARG A 253 -8.35 1.30 13.35
CA ARG A 253 -9.30 0.22 13.52
C ARG A 253 -9.03 -0.67 14.75
N PRO A 254 -9.63 -0.30 15.91
CA PRO A 254 -10.61 0.79 16.03
C PRO A 254 -9.97 2.17 16.10
N GLY A 255 -10.70 3.20 15.68
CA GLY A 255 -10.26 4.59 15.78
C GLY A 255 -9.16 4.99 14.79
N VAL A 256 -8.39 6.04 15.16
CA VAL A 256 -7.21 6.54 14.45
C VAL A 256 -6.16 6.98 15.46
N HIS A 257 -4.94 6.47 15.32
CA HIS A 257 -3.86 6.68 16.27
C HIS A 257 -2.56 7.09 15.57
N LEU A 258 -1.74 7.86 16.29
CA LEU A 258 -0.36 8.18 15.95
C LEU A 258 0.58 7.65 17.03
N ARG A 259 1.76 7.22 16.65
CA ARG A 259 2.90 6.96 17.54
C ARG A 259 4.16 7.54 16.94
N PHE A 260 5.08 7.88 17.83
CA PHE A 260 6.32 8.55 17.50
C PHE A 260 7.51 7.74 18.04
N ASP A 261 8.58 7.68 17.26
CA ASP A 261 9.87 7.17 17.72
C ASP A 261 10.92 8.24 17.46
N SER A 262 11.37 8.89 18.53
CA SER A 262 12.37 9.97 18.48
C SER A 262 13.75 9.49 18.04
N THR A 263 14.02 8.17 18.11
CA THR A 263 15.28 7.60 17.62
C THR A 263 15.28 7.38 16.11
N GLY A 264 14.10 7.35 15.50
CA GLY A 264 13.92 7.08 14.07
C GLY A 264 14.29 5.66 13.65
N SER A 265 14.46 4.74 14.59
CA SER A 265 14.83 3.34 14.34
C SER A 265 13.65 2.44 13.98
N GLY A 266 12.43 2.83 14.40
CA GLY A 266 11.23 2.02 14.38
C GLY A 266 11.13 1.03 15.54
N GLU A 267 11.95 1.19 16.58
CA GLU A 267 12.03 0.24 17.70
C GLU A 267 11.49 0.80 19.02
N CYS A 268 11.49 2.14 19.20
CA CYS A 268 11.18 2.81 20.46
C CYS A 268 9.96 3.73 20.33
N TRP A 269 8.77 3.17 20.36
CA TRP A 269 7.53 3.89 20.12
C TRP A 269 6.95 4.51 21.39
N SER A 270 6.47 5.76 21.27
CA SER A 270 5.70 6.45 22.30
C SER A 270 4.37 5.75 22.60
N ASP A 271 3.67 6.19 23.66
CA ASP A 271 2.26 5.92 23.82
C ASP A 271 1.45 6.50 22.64
N PRO A 272 0.26 5.95 22.35
CA PRO A 272 -0.54 6.41 21.23
C PRO A 272 -1.14 7.80 21.50
N VAL A 273 -1.03 8.67 20.51
CA VAL A 273 -1.86 9.89 20.43
C VAL A 273 -3.11 9.53 19.64
N THR A 274 -4.26 9.54 20.28
CA THR A 274 -5.53 9.16 19.66
C THR A 274 -6.21 10.37 19.02
N LEU A 275 -6.44 10.32 17.73
CA LEU A 275 -7.14 11.35 16.96
C LEU A 275 -8.64 11.09 16.86
N ILE A 276 -9.03 9.85 16.74
CA ILE A 276 -10.41 9.37 16.78
C ILE A 276 -10.45 8.18 17.74
N GLU A 277 -11.29 8.27 18.74
CA GLU A 277 -11.56 7.16 19.63
C GLU A 277 -12.18 5.99 18.87
N GLY A 278 -11.80 4.78 19.25
CA GLY A 278 -12.35 3.56 18.65
C GLY A 278 -13.45 2.94 19.48
N SER A 279 -14.29 2.16 18.84
CA SER A 279 -15.24 1.28 19.52
C SER A 279 -14.81 -0.17 19.37
N PRO A 280 -14.49 -0.91 20.45
CA PRO A 280 -14.18 -2.34 20.35
C PRO A 280 -15.37 -3.19 19.86
N ARG A 281 -16.61 -2.71 20.04
CA ARG A 281 -17.83 -3.41 19.62
C ARG A 281 -18.12 -3.23 18.12
N ASP A 282 -17.80 -2.06 17.59
CA ASP A 282 -17.89 -1.76 16.16
C ASP A 282 -16.66 -0.96 15.72
N VAL A 283 -15.70 -1.67 15.19
CA VAL A 283 -14.40 -1.10 14.79
C VAL A 283 -14.47 -0.09 13.65
N HIS A 284 -15.63 0.01 12.99
CA HIS A 284 -15.89 0.95 11.90
C HIS A 284 -16.80 2.13 12.31
N LEU A 285 -17.24 2.19 13.56
CA LEU A 285 -18.27 3.13 13.99
C LEU A 285 -17.89 4.59 13.71
N TYR A 286 -16.67 4.98 14.05
CA TYR A 286 -16.23 6.38 14.01
C TYR A 286 -15.21 6.68 12.90
N SER A 287 -14.58 5.67 12.33
CA SER A 287 -13.60 5.79 11.24
C SER A 287 -13.45 4.47 10.48
N CYS A 288 -13.05 4.53 9.21
CA CYS A 288 -12.58 3.33 8.53
C CYS A 288 -11.17 2.91 9.00
N GLY A 289 -10.49 3.74 9.78
CA GLY A 289 -9.15 3.50 10.30
C GLY A 289 -8.03 3.62 9.26
N TYR A 290 -8.32 4.06 8.06
CA TYR A 290 -7.32 4.27 7.01
C TYR A 290 -6.75 5.67 7.10
N THR A 291 -5.43 5.77 7.02
CA THR A 291 -4.69 7.01 7.15
C THR A 291 -3.71 7.21 6.01
N SER A 292 -3.23 8.44 5.83
CA SER A 292 -2.11 8.79 4.97
C SER A 292 -1.27 9.87 5.63
N LEU A 293 0.05 9.78 5.53
CA LEU A 293 1.00 10.75 6.07
C LEU A 293 1.77 11.41 4.93
N LEU A 294 1.98 12.72 5.02
CA LEU A 294 2.78 13.50 4.08
C LEU A 294 3.70 14.46 4.84
N PRO A 295 5.03 14.28 4.83
CA PRO A 295 5.95 15.27 5.37
C PRO A 295 5.82 16.60 4.61
N VAL A 296 5.75 17.72 5.34
CA VAL A 296 5.69 19.08 4.77
C VAL A 296 6.86 19.95 5.18
N SER A 297 7.54 19.61 6.28
CA SER A 297 8.79 20.23 6.72
C SER A 297 9.64 19.22 7.47
N ASP A 298 10.79 19.68 7.99
CA ASP A 298 11.68 18.83 8.77
C ASP A 298 11.03 18.30 10.07
N HIS A 299 10.08 19.04 10.62
CA HIS A 299 9.40 18.75 11.90
C HIS A 299 7.88 18.62 11.76
N ALA A 300 7.31 18.72 10.57
CA ALA A 300 5.86 18.72 10.40
C ALA A 300 5.40 17.81 9.26
N PHE A 301 4.20 17.29 9.43
CA PHE A 301 3.52 16.47 8.43
C PHE A 301 2.01 16.72 8.42
N LEU A 302 1.36 16.36 7.33
CA LEU A 302 -0.09 16.26 7.24
C LEU A 302 -0.50 14.82 7.49
N ILE A 303 -1.57 14.63 8.26
CA ILE A 303 -2.29 13.36 8.33
C ILE A 303 -3.67 13.51 7.71
N ALA A 304 -4.01 12.61 6.77
CA ALA A 304 -5.36 12.46 6.25
C ALA A 304 -6.01 11.21 6.85
N TYR A 305 -7.26 11.33 7.29
CA TYR A 305 -8.03 10.23 7.88
C TYR A 305 -9.53 10.44 7.75
N SER A 306 -10.32 9.38 7.88
CA SER A 306 -11.78 9.47 7.89
C SER A 306 -12.32 9.73 9.30
N ASP A 307 -13.27 10.64 9.38
CA ASP A 307 -14.05 10.96 10.59
C ASP A 307 -15.54 10.78 10.24
N PHE A 308 -16.17 9.75 10.79
CA PHE A 308 -17.57 9.43 10.52
C PHE A 308 -18.53 10.12 11.49
N ASN A 309 -17.99 10.81 12.48
CA ASN A 309 -18.78 11.55 13.48
C ASN A 309 -18.57 13.07 13.39
N HIS A 310 -18.06 13.54 12.26
CA HIS A 310 -17.84 14.95 12.02
C HIS A 310 -19.17 15.72 12.04
N LEU A 311 -19.24 16.83 12.78
CA LEU A 311 -20.38 17.74 12.76
C LEU A 311 -20.17 18.82 11.68
N ASP A 312 -21.12 18.96 10.76
CA ASP A 312 -21.15 20.07 9.82
C ASP A 312 -21.55 21.39 10.52
N ALA A 313 -21.47 22.51 9.82
CA ALA A 313 -21.81 23.82 10.38
C ALA A 313 -23.26 23.92 10.88
N ALA A 314 -24.14 23.02 10.49
CA ALA A 314 -25.51 22.93 10.95
C ALA A 314 -25.70 21.90 12.10
N GLY A 315 -24.62 21.37 12.67
CA GLY A 315 -24.62 20.39 13.75
C GLY A 315 -25.04 18.97 13.33
N ARG A 316 -25.04 18.66 12.03
CA ARG A 316 -25.45 17.33 11.54
C ARG A 316 -24.22 16.42 11.38
N HIS A 317 -24.34 15.16 11.79
CA HIS A 317 -23.28 14.16 11.58
C HIS A 317 -23.03 13.90 10.09
N ARG A 318 -21.76 13.87 9.70
CA ARG A 318 -21.27 13.63 8.36
C ARG A 318 -20.09 12.68 8.38
N LYS A 319 -19.98 11.87 7.34
CA LYS A 319 -18.71 11.18 7.03
C LYS A 319 -17.81 12.15 6.30
N ALA A 320 -16.69 12.49 6.90
CA ALA A 320 -15.72 13.45 6.36
C ALA A 320 -14.35 12.79 6.18
N ILE A 321 -13.55 13.35 5.28
CA ILE A 321 -12.11 13.16 5.29
C ILE A 321 -11.50 14.42 5.90
N ARG A 322 -10.74 14.23 6.96
CA ARG A 322 -9.99 15.30 7.60
C ARG A 322 -8.54 15.28 7.14
N VAL A 323 -7.97 16.47 6.97
CA VAL A 323 -6.54 16.66 6.79
C VAL A 323 -6.08 17.60 7.90
N GLN A 324 -5.13 17.16 8.69
CA GLN A 324 -4.68 17.89 9.87
C GLN A 324 -3.16 18.03 9.85
N PRO A 325 -2.62 19.26 10.02
CA PRO A 325 -1.19 19.47 10.25
C PRO A 325 -0.82 19.02 11.66
N VAL A 326 0.35 18.39 11.77
CA VAL A 326 0.96 17.97 13.03
C VAL A 326 2.41 18.41 13.04
N THR A 327 2.83 19.06 14.14
CA THR A 327 4.22 19.45 14.36
C THR A 327 4.80 18.62 15.49
N VAL A 328 6.00 18.09 15.27
CA VAL A 328 6.79 17.41 16.29
C VAL A 328 7.75 18.42 16.90
N THR A 329 7.65 18.63 18.19
CA THR A 329 8.63 19.42 18.95
C THR A 329 9.68 18.49 19.54
N PRO A 330 10.95 18.83 19.44
CA PRO A 330 12.06 18.06 20.00
C PRO A 330 11.93 17.83 21.50
#